data_b84e29459128f47409bba2429c3150f7
#
_entry.id   b84e29459128f47409bba2429c3150f7
#
_cell.length_a   1.000
_cell.length_b   1.000
_cell.length_c   1.000
_cell.angle_alpha   90.00
_cell.angle_beta   90.00
_cell.angle_gamma   90.00
#
_symmetry.space_group_name_H-M   'P 1'
#
loop_
_entity.id
_entity.type
_entity.pdbx_description
1 polymer ?
#
loop_
_entity_poly.entity_id
_entity_poly.type
_entity_poly.pdbx_seq_one_letter_code
_entity_poly.pdbx_strand_id
1 'polypeptide(L)'
;MRIESVRAYPVGLPLEEELRWGAMSVRTKGGIVVEVTTSDGVVGIGEAGFSAEYFPTVGPLVNGQLGPMIVGRDPRDIGALWHEMMRATHMWGRRGIETYALSGIDIALWDLLGKITDQPVHRLLGTSQRSVRAYYAPSLKPVEKAVPEAQAAVARGYTAIKLRVDDNLASAVHLVQSVRAVVGDDIDLMVDANMGYERRGALTLARELHDLRVAWLEEPIMSRSLSQYVSGHAWLADRVDIPLAGGESLLTRYEYVDLMSKLPFDIIQPDAASVGGISELKRVADIASAWNLQCVPHIGCSSGTGIGLSAGLHVILSCDNAPLIEVDAYGGLGWDGFLVDPPVVADGRMWATERPGIGARIADGAAERYRVSIGA
;
A
#
# COMPACT_ATOMS: atom_id res chain seq x y z
N MET A 1 -11.90 -24.50 -17.30
CA MET A 1 -11.02 -23.94 -16.26
C MET A 1 -11.84 -23.63 -15.02
N ARG A 2 -11.41 -24.11 -13.85
CA ARG A 2 -12.03 -23.87 -12.55
C ARG A 2 -10.95 -23.73 -11.50
N ILE A 3 -11.23 -23.05 -10.39
CA ILE A 3 -10.32 -22.99 -9.25
C ILE A 3 -10.23 -24.38 -8.63
N GLU A 4 -9.02 -24.94 -8.58
CA GLU A 4 -8.72 -26.24 -7.99
C GLU A 4 -8.36 -26.11 -6.51
N SER A 5 -7.56 -25.10 -6.17
CA SER A 5 -7.13 -24.85 -4.80
C SER A 5 -6.85 -23.38 -4.52
N VAL A 6 -7.01 -23.01 -3.26
CA VAL A 6 -6.57 -21.71 -2.71
C VAL A 6 -5.70 -22.02 -1.49
N ARG A 7 -4.52 -21.43 -1.45
CA ARG A 7 -3.54 -21.65 -0.40
C ARG A 7 -2.95 -20.33 0.06
N ALA A 8 -2.91 -20.10 1.35
CA ALA A 8 -2.24 -18.95 1.94
C ALA A 8 -1.16 -19.40 2.92
N TYR A 9 -0.04 -18.69 2.91
CA TYR A 9 1.07 -18.96 3.81
C TYR A 9 1.86 -17.71 4.15
N PRO A 10 2.40 -17.63 5.39
CA PRO A 10 3.17 -16.49 5.85
C PRO A 10 4.60 -16.53 5.31
N VAL A 11 5.12 -15.39 4.90
CA VAL A 11 6.54 -15.19 4.54
C VAL A 11 7.09 -13.98 5.28
N GLY A 12 8.39 -14.05 5.63
CA GLY A 12 9.12 -12.96 6.28
C GLY A 12 10.54 -12.88 5.75
N LEU A 13 10.85 -11.75 5.11
CA LEU A 13 12.18 -11.44 4.60
C LEU A 13 12.91 -10.65 5.68
N PRO A 14 14.07 -11.11 6.18
CA PRO A 14 14.79 -10.42 7.25
C PRO A 14 15.30 -9.07 6.76
N LEU A 15 15.18 -8.06 7.62
CA LEU A 15 15.71 -6.73 7.40
C LEU A 15 17.08 -6.60 8.07
N GLU A 16 18.02 -5.89 7.43
CA GLU A 16 19.33 -5.58 8.01
C GLU A 16 19.20 -4.62 9.21
N GLU A 17 18.30 -3.64 9.10
CA GLU A 17 17.96 -2.71 10.19
C GLU A 17 16.47 -2.83 10.52
N GLU A 18 16.12 -2.57 11.76
CA GLU A 18 14.74 -2.52 12.22
C GLU A 18 13.98 -1.38 11.54
N LEU A 19 12.85 -1.69 10.92
CA LEU A 19 11.94 -0.70 10.35
C LEU A 19 11.04 -0.14 11.46
N ARG A 20 10.97 1.19 11.58
CA ARG A 20 10.18 1.89 12.61
C ARG A 20 9.24 2.92 11.99
N TRP A 21 8.02 2.95 12.51
CA TRP A 21 7.02 3.98 12.21
C TRP A 21 6.08 4.17 13.41
N GLY A 22 5.84 5.42 13.81
CA GLY A 22 5.09 5.70 15.03
C GLY A 22 5.67 4.92 16.23
N ALA A 23 4.82 4.19 16.93
CA ALA A 23 5.19 3.34 18.07
C ALA A 23 5.49 1.88 17.68
N MET A 24 5.49 1.55 16.38
CA MET A 24 5.63 0.18 15.89
C MET A 24 7.01 -0.06 15.28
N SER A 25 7.44 -1.32 15.31
CA SER A 25 8.66 -1.75 14.64
C SER A 25 8.59 -3.20 14.19
N VAL A 26 9.30 -3.53 13.10
CA VAL A 26 9.47 -4.90 12.61
C VAL A 26 10.91 -5.17 12.21
N ARG A 27 11.32 -6.43 12.33
CA ARG A 27 12.62 -6.94 11.88
C ARG A 27 12.52 -7.83 10.64
N THR A 28 11.30 -8.13 10.23
CA THR A 28 11.02 -8.87 9.00
C THR A 28 10.01 -8.10 8.17
N LYS A 29 10.20 -8.01 6.88
CA LYS A 29 9.18 -7.62 5.93
C LYS A 29 8.62 -8.85 5.25
N GLY A 30 7.35 -8.83 4.98
CA GLY A 30 6.67 -9.94 4.36
C GLY A 30 5.17 -9.76 4.48
N GLY A 31 4.44 -10.84 4.32
CA GLY A 31 2.99 -10.81 4.40
C GLY A 31 2.44 -12.21 4.32
N ILE A 32 1.18 -12.30 4.05
CA ILE A 32 0.53 -13.58 3.71
C ILE A 32 0.45 -13.69 2.19
N VAL A 33 1.23 -14.56 1.62
CA VAL A 33 1.12 -14.90 0.18
C VAL A 33 -0.10 -15.77 -0.02
N VAL A 34 -0.89 -15.45 -1.04
CA VAL A 34 -2.05 -16.22 -1.47
C VAL A 34 -1.82 -16.75 -2.87
N GLU A 35 -1.97 -18.06 -3.04
CA GLU A 35 -1.92 -18.73 -4.34
C GLU A 35 -3.31 -19.27 -4.68
N VAL A 36 -3.78 -18.99 -5.89
CA VAL A 36 -5.00 -19.59 -6.46
C VAL A 36 -4.58 -20.39 -7.68
N THR A 37 -4.81 -21.71 -7.63
CA THR A 37 -4.45 -22.65 -8.70
C THR A 37 -5.71 -23.09 -9.43
N THR A 38 -5.63 -23.13 -10.77
CA THR A 38 -6.71 -23.64 -11.63
C THR A 38 -6.51 -25.10 -11.97
N SER A 39 -7.59 -25.77 -12.40
CA SER A 39 -7.57 -27.17 -12.90
C SER A 39 -6.60 -27.40 -14.08
N ASP A 40 -6.20 -26.33 -14.75
CA ASP A 40 -5.28 -26.39 -15.89
C ASP A 40 -3.84 -26.05 -15.47
N GLY A 41 -3.60 -25.93 -14.14
CA GLY A 41 -2.28 -25.72 -13.55
C GLY A 41 -1.77 -24.27 -13.58
N VAL A 42 -2.59 -23.30 -13.99
CA VAL A 42 -2.21 -21.88 -13.92
C VAL A 42 -2.31 -21.40 -12.47
N VAL A 43 -1.28 -20.72 -11.98
CA VAL A 43 -1.20 -20.19 -10.62
C VAL A 43 -1.22 -18.66 -10.64
N GLY A 44 -2.18 -18.08 -9.95
CA GLY A 44 -2.20 -16.65 -9.62
C GLY A 44 -1.68 -16.42 -8.21
N ILE A 45 -0.97 -15.33 -8.02
CA ILE A 45 -0.39 -14.95 -6.73
C ILE A 45 -0.95 -13.61 -6.24
N GLY A 46 -1.13 -13.52 -4.92
CA GLY A 46 -1.56 -12.31 -4.24
C GLY A 46 -0.85 -12.14 -2.90
N GLU A 47 -1.02 -10.99 -2.29
CA GLU A 47 -0.46 -10.64 -0.98
C GLU A 47 -1.50 -9.99 -0.10
N ALA A 48 -1.50 -10.32 1.19
CA ALA A 48 -2.36 -9.75 2.21
C ALA A 48 -1.53 -9.28 3.41
N GLY A 49 -1.59 -7.98 3.69
CA GLY A 49 -0.89 -7.36 4.82
C GLY A 49 0.64 -7.32 4.66
N PHE A 50 1.29 -6.52 5.49
CA PHE A 50 2.73 -6.19 5.39
C PHE A 50 3.63 -7.03 6.30
N SER A 51 3.07 -7.79 7.22
CA SER A 51 3.83 -8.64 8.16
C SER A 51 2.98 -9.81 8.62
N ALA A 52 3.54 -11.00 8.49
CA ALA A 52 2.92 -12.21 9.00
C ALA A 52 2.75 -12.19 10.53
N GLU A 53 3.61 -11.48 11.26
CA GLU A 53 3.56 -11.35 12.72
C GLU A 53 2.34 -10.56 13.17
N TYR A 54 1.97 -9.48 12.43
CA TYR A 54 0.80 -8.66 12.75
C TYR A 54 -0.53 -9.25 12.25
N PHE A 55 -0.48 -10.13 11.24
CA PHE A 55 -1.67 -10.71 10.62
C PHE A 55 -1.70 -12.25 10.68
N PRO A 56 -1.48 -12.87 11.86
CA PRO A 56 -1.34 -14.32 11.97
C PRO A 56 -2.60 -15.09 11.58
N THR A 57 -3.77 -14.46 11.64
CA THR A 57 -5.07 -15.08 11.40
C THR A 57 -5.55 -14.99 9.94
N VAL A 58 -4.89 -14.18 9.10
CA VAL A 58 -5.27 -14.03 7.68
C VAL A 58 -5.10 -15.33 6.91
N GLY A 59 -3.96 -16.01 7.06
CA GLY A 59 -3.70 -17.30 6.41
C GLY A 59 -4.72 -18.37 6.77
N PRO A 60 -4.97 -18.63 8.06
CA PRO A 60 -6.05 -19.53 8.51
C PRO A 60 -7.43 -19.18 7.97
N LEU A 61 -7.78 -17.90 7.89
CA LEU A 61 -9.07 -17.46 7.33
C LEU A 61 -9.18 -17.77 5.82
N VAL A 62 -8.13 -17.52 5.06
CA VAL A 62 -8.08 -17.89 3.64
C VAL A 62 -8.20 -19.40 3.48
N ASN A 63 -7.36 -20.18 4.18
CA ASN A 63 -7.28 -21.62 3.99
C ASN A 63 -8.53 -22.37 4.49
N GLY A 64 -9.10 -21.91 5.60
CA GLY A 64 -10.20 -22.61 6.30
C GLY A 64 -11.60 -22.14 5.91
N GLN A 65 -11.76 -20.94 5.39
CA GLN A 65 -13.07 -20.38 5.12
C GLN A 65 -13.23 -19.78 3.72
N LEU A 66 -12.48 -18.74 3.37
CA LEU A 66 -12.72 -18.02 2.12
C LEU A 66 -12.29 -18.83 0.89
N GLY A 67 -11.14 -19.48 0.94
CA GLY A 67 -10.64 -20.31 -0.15
C GLY A 67 -11.58 -21.46 -0.52
N PRO A 68 -12.06 -22.28 0.46
CA PRO A 68 -13.02 -23.34 0.18
C PRO A 68 -14.32 -22.88 -0.50
N MET A 69 -14.77 -21.63 -0.26
CA MET A 69 -15.98 -21.09 -0.90
C MET A 69 -15.84 -20.92 -2.42
N ILE A 70 -14.64 -20.66 -2.90
CA ILE A 70 -14.42 -20.37 -4.31
C ILE A 70 -13.83 -21.55 -5.11
N VAL A 71 -13.44 -22.63 -4.45
CA VAL A 71 -13.04 -23.88 -5.12
C VAL A 71 -14.17 -24.40 -6.01
N GLY A 72 -13.84 -24.84 -7.22
CA GLY A 72 -14.78 -25.31 -8.23
C GLY A 72 -15.46 -24.17 -9.04
N ARG A 73 -15.24 -22.90 -8.68
CA ARG A 73 -15.81 -21.73 -9.38
C ARG A 73 -14.92 -21.31 -10.58
N ASP A 74 -15.46 -20.49 -11.42
CA ASP A 74 -14.71 -19.88 -12.53
C ASP A 74 -13.85 -18.71 -11.98
N PRO A 75 -12.50 -18.74 -12.15
CA PRO A 75 -11.66 -17.67 -11.63
C PRO A 75 -11.86 -16.31 -12.32
N ARG A 76 -12.55 -16.27 -13.47
CA ARG A 76 -12.84 -15.04 -14.20
C ARG A 76 -14.01 -14.24 -13.60
N ASP A 77 -14.81 -14.86 -12.75
CA ASP A 77 -15.96 -14.23 -12.09
C ASP A 77 -15.54 -13.41 -10.84
N ILE A 78 -14.42 -12.66 -10.93
CA ILE A 78 -13.77 -11.97 -9.82
C ILE A 78 -14.74 -11.18 -8.96
N GLY A 79 -15.58 -10.34 -9.60
CA GLY A 79 -16.54 -9.51 -8.88
C GLY A 79 -17.60 -10.32 -8.12
N ALA A 80 -18.09 -11.42 -8.70
CA ALA A 80 -19.07 -12.29 -8.04
C ALA A 80 -18.46 -13.02 -6.85
N LEU A 81 -17.25 -13.54 -7.02
CA LEU A 81 -16.49 -14.21 -5.95
C LEU A 81 -16.18 -13.26 -4.80
N TRP A 82 -15.74 -12.04 -5.13
CA TRP A 82 -15.48 -10.99 -4.14
C TRP A 82 -16.74 -10.69 -3.30
N HIS A 83 -17.88 -10.46 -3.96
CA HIS A 83 -19.13 -10.16 -3.25
C HIS A 83 -19.66 -11.35 -2.43
N GLU A 84 -19.45 -12.58 -2.88
CA GLU A 84 -19.84 -13.77 -2.14
C GLU A 84 -19.04 -13.90 -0.84
N MET A 85 -17.71 -13.78 -0.91
CA MET A 85 -16.83 -13.80 0.26
C MET A 85 -17.13 -12.64 1.22
N MET A 86 -17.33 -11.42 0.72
CA MET A 86 -17.68 -10.27 1.53
C MET A 86 -19.04 -10.47 2.25
N ARG A 87 -20.03 -11.06 1.59
CA ARG A 87 -21.32 -11.37 2.23
C ARG A 87 -21.20 -12.45 3.28
N ALA A 88 -20.35 -13.44 3.09
CA ALA A 88 -20.15 -14.52 4.06
C ALA A 88 -19.54 -14.02 5.38
N THR A 89 -18.79 -12.92 5.32
CA THR A 89 -18.10 -12.36 6.49
C THR A 89 -18.86 -11.20 7.15
N HIS A 90 -19.91 -10.64 6.53
CA HIS A 90 -20.50 -9.35 6.93
C HIS A 90 -21.06 -9.30 8.36
N MET A 91 -21.39 -10.45 8.95
CA MET A 91 -21.95 -10.49 10.31
C MET A 91 -20.90 -10.25 11.39
N TRP A 92 -19.63 -10.62 11.12
CA TRP A 92 -18.52 -10.55 12.07
C TRP A 92 -17.32 -9.79 11.53
N GLY A 93 -17.26 -9.55 10.22
CA GLY A 93 -16.18 -8.85 9.56
C GLY A 93 -16.72 -7.90 8.50
N ARG A 94 -16.82 -6.62 8.79
CA ARG A 94 -17.09 -5.57 7.80
C ARG A 94 -15.84 -4.74 7.56
N ARG A 95 -14.88 -4.89 8.45
CA ARG A 95 -13.65 -4.14 8.53
C ARG A 95 -12.64 -4.94 9.33
N GLY A 96 -11.47 -5.19 8.78
CA GLY A 96 -10.39 -5.86 9.46
C GLY A 96 -9.81 -7.04 8.67
N ILE A 97 -9.44 -8.08 9.36
CA ILE A 97 -8.67 -9.23 8.84
C ILE A 97 -9.33 -9.89 7.62
N GLU A 98 -10.64 -9.94 7.56
CA GLU A 98 -11.37 -10.50 6.42
C GLU A 98 -11.14 -9.70 5.13
N THR A 99 -11.00 -8.37 5.23
CA THR A 99 -10.72 -7.53 4.05
C THR A 99 -9.28 -7.73 3.56
N TYR A 100 -8.34 -7.92 4.49
CA TYR A 100 -6.96 -8.33 4.12
C TYR A 100 -6.96 -9.68 3.40
N ALA A 101 -7.68 -10.67 3.93
CA ALA A 101 -7.80 -11.98 3.29
C ALA A 101 -8.43 -11.89 1.89
N LEU A 102 -9.49 -11.09 1.74
CA LEU A 102 -10.12 -10.78 0.46
C LEU A 102 -9.14 -10.11 -0.51
N SER A 103 -8.31 -9.18 -0.01
CA SER A 103 -7.31 -8.48 -0.84
C SER A 103 -6.33 -9.46 -1.49
N GLY A 104 -5.77 -10.37 -0.71
CA GLY A 104 -4.85 -11.38 -1.24
C GLY A 104 -5.49 -12.30 -2.28
N ILE A 105 -6.73 -12.73 -2.06
CA ILE A 105 -7.47 -13.57 -3.02
C ILE A 105 -7.80 -12.77 -4.29
N ASP A 106 -8.26 -11.54 -4.18
CA ASP A 106 -8.62 -10.68 -5.31
C ASP A 106 -7.39 -10.40 -6.20
N ILE A 107 -6.25 -10.06 -5.59
CA ILE A 107 -4.99 -9.86 -6.33
C ILE A 107 -4.62 -11.14 -7.09
N ALA A 108 -4.69 -12.32 -6.46
CA ALA A 108 -4.38 -13.60 -7.08
C ALA A 108 -5.34 -13.93 -8.25
N LEU A 109 -6.63 -13.58 -8.14
CA LEU A 109 -7.61 -13.77 -9.20
C LEU A 109 -7.34 -12.84 -10.40
N TRP A 110 -6.96 -11.58 -10.16
CA TRP A 110 -6.55 -10.66 -11.22
C TRP A 110 -5.26 -11.10 -11.91
N ASP A 111 -4.29 -11.61 -11.15
CA ASP A 111 -3.06 -12.19 -11.69
C ASP A 111 -3.39 -13.40 -12.58
N LEU A 112 -4.28 -14.29 -12.13
CA LEU A 112 -4.79 -15.39 -12.95
C LEU A 112 -5.45 -14.89 -14.23
N LEU A 113 -6.35 -13.93 -14.15
CA LEU A 113 -7.06 -13.40 -15.32
C LEU A 113 -6.07 -12.88 -16.36
N GLY A 114 -5.06 -12.14 -15.92
CA GLY A 114 -4.00 -11.64 -16.80
C GLY A 114 -3.19 -12.77 -17.43
N LYS A 115 -2.83 -13.81 -16.68
CA LYS A 115 -2.12 -14.99 -17.19
C LYS A 115 -2.96 -15.81 -18.18
N ILE A 116 -4.24 -15.98 -17.88
CA ILE A 116 -5.19 -16.71 -18.76
C ILE A 116 -5.39 -15.98 -20.08
N THR A 117 -5.44 -14.65 -20.06
CA THR A 117 -5.67 -13.82 -21.24
C THR A 117 -4.39 -13.35 -21.94
N ASP A 118 -3.24 -13.73 -21.42
CA ASP A 118 -1.91 -13.29 -21.88
C ASP A 118 -1.80 -11.75 -21.93
N GLN A 119 -2.31 -11.08 -20.89
CA GLN A 119 -2.29 -9.61 -20.76
C GLN A 119 -1.80 -9.16 -19.39
N PRO A 120 -1.04 -8.07 -19.29
CA PRO A 120 -0.78 -7.43 -18.01
C PRO A 120 -2.06 -6.79 -17.46
N VAL A 121 -2.24 -6.81 -16.14
CA VAL A 121 -3.48 -6.35 -15.49
C VAL A 121 -3.80 -4.89 -15.79
N HIS A 122 -2.81 -3.99 -15.90
CA HIS A 122 -3.10 -2.59 -16.24
C HIS A 122 -3.82 -2.43 -17.59
N ARG A 123 -3.58 -3.33 -18.57
CA ARG A 123 -4.29 -3.31 -19.86
C ARG A 123 -5.73 -3.78 -19.72
N LEU A 124 -5.98 -4.78 -18.86
CA LEU A 124 -7.33 -5.25 -18.57
C LEU A 124 -8.16 -4.20 -17.83
N LEU A 125 -7.51 -3.36 -17.01
CA LEU A 125 -8.12 -2.24 -16.29
C LEU A 125 -8.29 -0.98 -17.15
N GLY A 126 -7.66 -0.91 -18.34
CA GLY A 126 -7.65 0.27 -19.20
C GLY A 126 -6.47 1.21 -18.88
N THR A 127 -5.35 0.99 -19.57
CA THR A 127 -4.11 1.76 -19.34
C THR A 127 -4.31 3.25 -19.58
N SER A 128 -4.03 4.09 -18.58
CA SER A 128 -4.02 5.54 -18.66
C SER A 128 -2.60 6.08 -18.89
N GLN A 129 -1.58 5.46 -18.27
CA GLN A 129 -0.19 5.87 -18.35
C GLN A 129 0.78 4.68 -18.39
N ARG A 130 2.00 4.88 -18.93
CA ARG A 130 3.01 3.82 -19.08
C ARG A 130 4.03 3.77 -17.97
N SER A 131 4.14 4.83 -17.20
CA SER A 131 5.02 4.93 -16.04
C SER A 131 4.45 5.95 -15.07
N VAL A 132 4.82 5.81 -13.82
CA VAL A 132 4.43 6.72 -12.74
C VAL A 132 5.67 7.26 -12.04
N ARG A 133 5.64 8.51 -11.60
CA ARG A 133 6.68 9.12 -10.77
C ARG A 133 6.74 8.42 -9.42
N ALA A 134 7.93 8.03 -8.99
CA ALA A 134 8.15 7.37 -7.71
C ALA A 134 8.59 8.37 -6.65
N TYR A 135 8.13 8.21 -5.41
CA TYR A 135 8.69 8.89 -4.27
C TYR A 135 9.36 7.91 -3.30
N TYR A 136 10.45 8.36 -2.71
CA TYR A 136 11.24 7.58 -1.76
C TYR A 136 10.69 7.75 -0.35
N ALA A 137 10.40 6.65 0.35
CA ALA A 137 9.81 6.64 1.69
C ALA A 137 10.70 5.88 2.68
N PRO A 138 11.66 6.55 3.36
CA PRO A 138 12.48 5.95 4.39
C PRO A 138 11.70 5.66 5.69
N SER A 139 12.28 4.83 6.55
CA SER A 139 11.81 4.68 7.93
C SER A 139 12.07 5.95 8.75
N LEU A 140 11.43 6.03 9.93
CA LEU A 140 11.76 7.05 10.91
C LEU A 140 13.24 6.94 11.34
N LYS A 141 13.99 8.01 11.14
CA LYS A 141 15.43 8.08 11.44
C LYS A 141 15.80 9.44 12.05
N PRO A 142 16.84 9.49 12.89
CA PRO A 142 17.38 10.77 13.35
C PRO A 142 18.02 11.54 12.18
N VAL A 143 18.14 12.86 12.34
CA VAL A 143 18.59 13.80 11.31
C VAL A 143 19.91 13.39 10.67
N GLU A 144 20.86 12.90 11.47
CA GLU A 144 22.20 12.50 11.04
C GLU A 144 22.21 11.33 10.06
N LYS A 145 21.15 10.50 10.08
CA LYS A 145 20.95 9.41 9.12
C LYS A 145 20.02 9.82 7.99
N ALA A 146 18.97 10.58 8.26
CA ALA A 146 17.95 10.96 7.29
C ALA A 146 18.50 11.92 6.21
N VAL A 147 19.36 12.87 6.57
CA VAL A 147 19.95 13.84 5.62
C VAL A 147 20.80 13.15 4.55
N PRO A 148 21.81 12.35 4.86
CA PRO A 148 22.58 11.66 3.83
C PRO A 148 21.75 10.67 3.02
N GLU A 149 20.75 10.04 3.60
CA GLU A 149 19.85 9.15 2.89
C GLU A 149 18.96 9.88 1.87
N ALA A 150 18.46 11.07 2.23
CA ALA A 150 17.70 11.92 1.33
C ALA A 150 18.58 12.40 0.13
N GLN A 151 19.82 12.79 0.39
CA GLN A 151 20.78 13.14 -0.67
C GLN A 151 21.05 11.94 -1.59
N ALA A 152 21.20 10.74 -1.03
CA ALA A 152 21.39 9.52 -1.81
C ALA A 152 20.16 9.18 -2.66
N ALA A 153 18.95 9.42 -2.16
CA ALA A 153 17.72 9.25 -2.93
C ALA A 153 17.66 10.21 -4.13
N VAL A 154 17.97 11.50 -3.93
CA VAL A 154 18.06 12.49 -5.02
C VAL A 154 19.11 12.08 -6.04
N ALA A 155 20.29 11.64 -5.61
CA ALA A 155 21.33 11.16 -6.51
C ALA A 155 20.93 9.94 -7.36
N ARG A 156 19.94 9.14 -6.89
CA ARG A 156 19.32 8.04 -7.64
C ARG A 156 18.16 8.48 -8.56
N GLY A 157 17.93 9.79 -8.67
CA GLY A 157 16.91 10.35 -9.56
C GLY A 157 15.52 10.54 -8.93
N TYR A 158 15.34 10.29 -7.63
CA TYR A 158 14.08 10.63 -6.98
C TYR A 158 13.89 12.14 -6.88
N THR A 159 12.72 12.60 -7.26
CA THR A 159 12.32 14.01 -7.18
C THR A 159 11.28 14.28 -6.08
N ALA A 160 10.92 13.24 -5.34
CA ALA A 160 9.98 13.31 -4.22
C ALA A 160 10.42 12.36 -3.09
N ILE A 161 10.30 12.82 -1.85
CA ILE A 161 10.71 12.08 -0.64
C ILE A 161 9.66 12.27 0.44
N LYS A 162 9.17 11.17 1.04
CA LYS A 162 8.25 11.20 2.19
C LYS A 162 9.03 10.94 3.48
N LEU A 163 9.12 11.91 4.37
CA LEU A 163 9.76 11.78 5.67
C LEU A 163 8.75 11.30 6.71
N ARG A 164 9.15 10.34 7.54
CA ARG A 164 8.39 10.00 8.75
C ARG A 164 8.89 10.82 9.92
N VAL A 165 7.96 11.33 10.73
CA VAL A 165 8.25 12.14 11.91
C VAL A 165 7.70 11.48 13.17
N ASP A 166 8.36 11.80 14.31
CA ASP A 166 7.88 11.41 15.64
C ASP A 166 6.81 12.39 16.16
N ASP A 167 6.33 12.16 17.38
CA ASP A 167 5.33 12.98 18.07
C ASP A 167 5.92 14.25 18.72
N ASN A 168 7.24 14.47 18.60
CA ASN A 168 7.91 15.67 19.08
C ASN A 168 7.94 16.75 18.00
N LEU A 169 7.16 17.80 18.18
CA LEU A 169 7.03 18.89 17.21
C LEU A 169 8.40 19.51 16.82
N ALA A 170 9.26 19.79 17.78
CA ALA A 170 10.54 20.44 17.51
C ALA A 170 11.49 19.52 16.72
N SER A 171 11.50 18.23 17.05
CA SER A 171 12.24 17.18 16.33
C SER A 171 11.75 17.04 14.90
N ALA A 172 10.43 16.95 14.71
CA ALA A 172 9.79 16.83 13.40
C ALA A 172 10.13 18.02 12.49
N VAL A 173 9.94 19.24 12.96
CA VAL A 173 10.27 20.48 12.21
C VAL A 173 11.76 20.55 11.89
N HIS A 174 12.63 20.24 12.86
CA HIS A 174 14.09 20.24 12.66
C HIS A 174 14.53 19.22 11.59
N LEU A 175 13.94 18.02 11.59
CA LEU A 175 14.21 17.01 10.57
C LEU A 175 13.86 17.53 9.17
N VAL A 176 12.65 18.07 8.99
CA VAL A 176 12.19 18.57 7.68
C VAL A 176 13.03 19.76 7.21
N GLN A 177 13.35 20.71 8.10
CA GLN A 177 14.25 21.84 7.80
C GLN A 177 15.62 21.37 7.34
N SER A 178 16.21 20.40 8.05
CA SER A 178 17.53 19.87 7.75
C SER A 178 17.57 19.15 6.39
N VAL A 179 16.55 18.37 6.09
CA VAL A 179 16.44 17.69 4.78
C VAL A 179 16.18 18.71 3.67
N ARG A 180 15.25 19.66 3.85
CA ARG A 180 14.97 20.73 2.87
C ARG A 180 16.22 21.51 2.51
N ALA A 181 17.05 21.85 3.50
CA ALA A 181 18.29 22.60 3.30
C ALA A 181 19.30 21.91 2.37
N VAL A 182 19.29 20.57 2.30
CA VAL A 182 20.25 19.80 1.50
C VAL A 182 19.71 19.31 0.18
N VAL A 183 18.39 19.05 0.09
CA VAL A 183 17.77 18.58 -1.16
C VAL A 183 17.30 19.73 -2.07
N GLY A 184 17.15 20.93 -1.52
CA GLY A 184 16.70 22.10 -2.27
C GLY A 184 15.18 22.16 -2.49
N ASP A 185 14.74 23.14 -3.25
CA ASP A 185 13.32 23.47 -3.44
C ASP A 185 12.63 22.68 -4.56
N ASP A 186 13.41 22.08 -5.45
CA ASP A 186 12.91 21.32 -6.60
C ASP A 186 12.48 19.88 -6.21
N ILE A 187 12.74 19.47 -4.97
CA ILE A 187 12.34 18.18 -4.45
C ILE A 187 11.04 18.31 -3.66
N ASP A 188 10.00 17.57 -4.02
CA ASP A 188 8.79 17.48 -3.24
C ASP A 188 9.06 16.72 -1.94
N LEU A 189 8.94 17.41 -0.81
CA LEU A 189 8.99 16.77 0.51
C LEU A 189 7.56 16.55 0.99
N MET A 190 7.28 15.33 1.42
CA MET A 190 6.05 14.94 2.09
C MET A 190 6.38 14.53 3.52
N VAL A 191 5.43 14.65 4.42
CA VAL A 191 5.59 14.29 5.82
C VAL A 191 4.48 13.36 6.25
N ASP A 192 4.86 12.19 6.79
CA ASP A 192 3.95 11.24 7.40
C ASP A 192 4.13 11.28 8.92
N ALA A 193 3.08 11.66 9.61
CA ALA A 193 3.06 11.80 11.06
C ALA A 193 2.45 10.58 11.77
N ASN A 194 2.03 9.54 11.04
CA ASN A 194 1.54 8.24 11.56
C ASN A 194 0.62 8.38 12.79
N MET A 195 -0.34 9.31 12.75
CA MET A 195 -1.29 9.61 13.84
C MET A 195 -0.61 10.00 15.17
N GLY A 196 0.56 10.64 15.12
CA GLY A 196 1.36 10.96 16.30
C GLY A 196 0.84 12.13 17.14
N TYR A 197 -0.07 12.96 16.63
CA TYR A 197 -0.41 14.24 17.26
C TYR A 197 -1.86 14.32 17.73
N GLU A 198 -2.08 15.06 18.82
CA GLU A 198 -3.39 15.62 19.16
C GLU A 198 -3.74 16.77 18.21
N ARG A 199 -5.03 17.12 18.08
CA ARG A 199 -5.54 18.15 17.15
C ARG A 199 -4.75 19.46 17.13
N ARG A 200 -4.39 19.99 18.32
CA ARG A 200 -3.63 21.27 18.43
C ARG A 200 -2.19 21.11 17.96
N GLY A 201 -1.55 19.99 18.30
CA GLY A 201 -0.20 19.66 17.83
C GLY A 201 -0.16 19.52 16.32
N ALA A 202 -1.12 18.79 15.75
CA ALA A 202 -1.26 18.63 14.30
C ALA A 202 -1.47 19.98 13.58
N LEU A 203 -2.28 20.89 14.13
CA LEU A 203 -2.45 22.21 13.57
C LEU A 203 -1.16 23.05 13.59
N THR A 204 -0.39 22.96 14.68
CA THR A 204 0.90 23.68 14.78
C THR A 204 1.91 23.07 13.79
N LEU A 205 2.02 21.73 13.76
CA LEU A 205 2.90 21.03 12.79
C LEU A 205 2.55 21.43 11.36
N ALA A 206 1.26 21.39 10.98
CA ALA A 206 0.83 21.72 9.62
C ALA A 206 1.25 23.15 9.20
N ARG A 207 1.19 24.13 10.09
CA ARG A 207 1.63 25.52 9.82
C ARG A 207 3.14 25.61 9.62
N GLU A 208 3.91 24.99 10.50
CA GLU A 208 5.38 24.94 10.36
C GLU A 208 5.82 24.25 9.05
N LEU A 209 5.13 23.17 8.66
CA LEU A 209 5.42 22.44 7.44
C LEU A 209 4.99 23.18 6.17
N HIS A 210 3.91 23.98 6.24
CA HIS A 210 3.51 24.85 5.13
C HIS A 210 4.61 25.86 4.79
N ASP A 211 5.22 26.51 5.79
CA ASP A 211 6.31 27.47 5.60
C ASP A 211 7.57 26.80 5.02
N LEU A 212 7.73 25.48 5.22
CA LEU A 212 8.79 24.67 4.64
C LEU A 212 8.43 24.09 3.25
N ARG A 213 7.28 24.47 2.69
CA ARG A 213 6.79 24.02 1.38
C ARG A 213 6.69 22.49 1.27
N VAL A 214 6.17 21.86 2.30
CA VAL A 214 5.86 20.42 2.30
C VAL A 214 4.66 20.17 1.40
N ALA A 215 4.76 19.18 0.50
CA ALA A 215 3.76 18.89 -0.52
C ALA A 215 2.47 18.31 0.06
N TRP A 216 2.55 17.51 1.14
CA TRP A 216 1.41 17.10 1.96
C TRP A 216 1.83 16.67 3.36
N LEU A 217 0.88 16.76 4.28
CA LEU A 217 0.97 16.19 5.63
C LEU A 217 0.01 15.00 5.73
N GLU A 218 0.58 13.81 6.00
CA GLU A 218 -0.12 12.53 6.06
C GLU A 218 -0.49 12.17 7.49
N GLU A 219 -1.76 11.83 7.70
CA GLU A 219 -2.34 11.28 8.93
C GLU A 219 -1.83 11.90 10.25
N PRO A 220 -1.87 13.24 10.44
CA PRO A 220 -1.26 13.82 11.64
C PRO A 220 -2.05 13.56 12.95
N ILE A 221 -3.37 13.30 12.88
CA ILE A 221 -4.22 13.28 14.08
C ILE A 221 -4.45 11.87 14.60
N MET A 222 -4.09 11.66 15.89
CA MET A 222 -4.44 10.45 16.65
C MET A 222 -5.95 10.19 16.60
N SER A 223 -6.34 9.00 16.16
CA SER A 223 -7.73 8.60 16.02
C SER A 223 -7.97 7.16 16.47
N ARG A 224 -9.04 6.93 17.24
CA ARG A 224 -9.40 5.61 17.77
C ARG A 224 -10.66 5.03 17.13
N SER A 225 -11.29 5.77 16.23
CA SER A 225 -12.45 5.33 15.49
C SER A 225 -12.52 6.04 14.14
N LEU A 226 -13.22 5.43 13.16
CA LEU A 226 -13.45 6.06 11.85
C LEU A 226 -14.08 7.45 11.99
N SER A 227 -15.05 7.61 12.86
CA SER A 227 -15.71 8.92 13.09
C SER A 227 -14.73 9.98 13.61
N GLN A 228 -13.83 9.63 14.54
CA GLN A 228 -12.78 10.53 15.02
C GLN A 228 -11.77 10.84 13.93
N TYR A 229 -11.39 9.84 13.15
CA TYR A 229 -10.47 9.98 12.03
C TYR A 229 -11.02 10.99 11.02
N VAL A 230 -12.22 10.77 10.52
CA VAL A 230 -12.86 11.66 9.54
C VAL A 230 -13.08 13.06 10.11
N SER A 231 -13.70 13.17 11.31
CA SER A 231 -14.04 14.49 11.89
C SER A 231 -12.80 15.27 12.35
N GLY A 232 -11.76 14.59 12.80
CA GLY A 232 -10.51 15.21 13.23
C GLY A 232 -9.76 15.84 12.06
N HIS A 233 -9.61 15.10 10.96
CA HIS A 233 -8.91 15.58 9.78
C HIS A 233 -9.75 16.62 9.02
N ALA A 234 -11.08 16.49 8.92
CA ALA A 234 -11.94 17.53 8.38
C ALA A 234 -11.83 18.84 9.17
N TRP A 235 -11.78 18.75 10.53
CA TRP A 235 -11.52 19.92 11.36
C TRP A 235 -10.16 20.58 11.07
N LEU A 236 -9.13 19.79 10.77
CA LEU A 236 -7.81 20.31 10.42
C LEU A 236 -7.82 20.92 9.01
N ALA A 237 -8.41 20.25 8.04
CA ALA A 237 -8.50 20.71 6.65
C ALA A 237 -9.11 22.12 6.53
N ASP A 238 -10.13 22.43 7.34
CA ASP A 238 -10.75 23.78 7.40
C ASP A 238 -9.80 24.89 7.92
N ARG A 239 -8.58 24.55 8.39
CA ARG A 239 -7.71 25.48 9.17
C ARG A 239 -6.28 25.57 8.67
N VAL A 240 -5.95 24.83 7.64
CA VAL A 240 -4.59 24.77 7.08
C VAL A 240 -4.62 24.87 5.55
N ASP A 241 -3.55 25.39 4.98
CA ASP A 241 -3.40 25.52 3.53
C ASP A 241 -2.48 24.43 2.95
N ILE A 242 -1.79 23.65 3.82
CA ILE A 242 -1.01 22.50 3.39
C ILE A 242 -1.94 21.36 2.97
N PRO A 243 -1.73 20.72 1.82
CA PRO A 243 -2.49 19.54 1.43
C PRO A 243 -2.42 18.44 2.48
N LEU A 244 -3.54 17.79 2.76
CA LEU A 244 -3.61 16.66 3.66
C LEU A 244 -3.76 15.35 2.89
N ALA A 245 -3.07 14.32 3.35
CA ALA A 245 -3.15 12.97 2.80
C ALA A 245 -3.53 11.96 3.88
N GLY A 246 -4.16 10.85 3.47
CA GLY A 246 -4.47 9.77 4.39
C GLY A 246 -5.43 8.73 3.84
N GLY A 247 -5.77 7.78 4.71
CA GLY A 247 -6.70 6.71 4.37
C GLY A 247 -6.07 5.33 4.30
N GLU A 248 -4.77 5.17 4.55
CA GLU A 248 -4.09 3.86 4.48
C GLU A 248 -4.75 2.79 5.35
N SER A 249 -5.36 3.21 6.45
CA SER A 249 -6.05 2.34 7.41
C SER A 249 -7.51 2.07 7.07
N LEU A 250 -8.06 2.67 6.00
CA LEU A 250 -9.45 2.48 5.58
C LEU A 250 -9.59 1.27 4.66
N LEU A 251 -10.73 0.61 4.78
CA LEU A 251 -11.01 -0.62 4.08
C LEU A 251 -12.27 -0.49 3.23
N THR A 252 -12.20 -1.00 2.02
CA THR A 252 -13.25 -0.99 1.01
C THR A 252 -13.75 0.40 0.60
N ARG A 253 -14.34 0.52 -0.58
CA ARG A 253 -14.95 1.77 -1.08
C ARG A 253 -15.99 2.39 -0.14
N TYR A 254 -16.60 1.59 0.74
CA TYR A 254 -17.66 2.07 1.62
C TYR A 254 -17.12 3.04 2.66
N GLU A 255 -15.99 2.74 3.32
CA GLU A 255 -15.34 3.66 4.25
C GLU A 255 -14.77 4.91 3.53
N TYR A 256 -14.26 4.72 2.31
CA TYR A 256 -13.76 5.85 1.51
C TYR A 256 -14.87 6.80 1.05
N VAL A 257 -16.06 6.31 0.73
CA VAL A 257 -17.21 7.19 0.44
C VAL A 257 -17.59 8.02 1.66
N ASP A 258 -17.61 7.42 2.84
CA ASP A 258 -17.86 8.13 4.10
C ASP A 258 -16.77 9.19 4.36
N LEU A 259 -15.49 8.86 4.14
CA LEU A 259 -14.37 9.78 4.23
C LEU A 259 -14.53 10.95 3.26
N MET A 260 -14.63 10.66 1.96
CA MET A 260 -14.68 11.68 0.91
C MET A 260 -15.88 12.62 1.07
N SER A 261 -17.00 12.15 1.62
CA SER A 261 -18.17 12.98 1.89
C SER A 261 -17.91 14.16 2.83
N LYS A 262 -16.80 14.16 3.56
CA LYS A 262 -16.38 15.22 4.49
C LYS A 262 -15.14 15.97 4.03
N LEU A 263 -14.55 15.57 2.90
CA LEU A 263 -13.35 16.16 2.28
C LEU A 263 -12.22 16.45 3.28
N PRO A 264 -11.81 15.48 4.10
CA PRO A 264 -10.74 15.70 5.07
C PRO A 264 -9.34 15.67 4.44
N PHE A 265 -9.21 15.16 3.21
CA PHE A 265 -7.96 14.99 2.49
C PHE A 265 -8.07 15.44 1.04
N ASP A 266 -6.97 15.94 0.50
CA ASP A 266 -6.74 16.24 -0.91
C ASP A 266 -6.22 14.99 -1.66
N ILE A 267 -5.53 14.13 -0.91
CA ILE A 267 -4.92 12.90 -1.41
C ILE A 267 -5.42 11.72 -0.57
N ILE A 268 -5.98 10.70 -1.21
CA ILE A 268 -6.37 9.46 -0.55
C ILE A 268 -5.38 8.34 -0.86
N GLN A 269 -5.13 7.48 0.14
CA GLN A 269 -4.03 6.52 0.12
C GLN A 269 -4.48 5.09 0.45
N PRO A 270 -5.36 4.48 -0.39
CA PRO A 270 -5.72 3.06 -0.23
C PRO A 270 -4.53 2.14 -0.52
N ASP A 271 -4.48 0.98 0.11
CA ASP A 271 -3.44 -0.03 -0.13
C ASP A 271 -4.04 -1.31 -0.72
N ALA A 272 -3.47 -1.82 -1.82
CA ALA A 272 -3.97 -3.00 -2.53
C ALA A 272 -4.05 -4.26 -1.65
N ALA A 273 -3.09 -4.45 -0.75
CA ALA A 273 -3.03 -5.63 0.12
C ALA A 273 -3.96 -5.55 1.34
N SER A 274 -4.70 -4.45 1.51
CA SER A 274 -5.62 -4.24 2.65
C SER A 274 -7.02 -3.82 2.24
N VAL A 275 -7.17 -2.97 1.21
CA VAL A 275 -8.45 -2.31 0.87
C VAL A 275 -9.52 -3.24 0.29
N GLY A 276 -9.18 -4.46 -0.08
CA GLY A 276 -10.04 -5.41 -0.78
C GLY A 276 -9.52 -5.80 -2.16
N GLY A 277 -8.21 -5.61 -2.40
CA GLY A 277 -7.50 -6.01 -3.60
C GLY A 277 -7.53 -4.98 -4.74
N ILE A 278 -7.12 -5.40 -5.92
CA ILE A 278 -7.13 -4.61 -7.16
C ILE A 278 -8.53 -4.08 -7.47
N SER A 279 -9.56 -4.91 -7.29
CA SER A 279 -10.95 -4.54 -7.56
C SER A 279 -11.42 -3.35 -6.73
N GLU A 280 -11.15 -3.32 -5.43
CA GLU A 280 -11.56 -2.21 -4.56
C GLU A 280 -10.65 -1.00 -4.72
N LEU A 281 -9.33 -1.21 -4.86
CA LEU A 281 -8.39 -0.11 -5.11
C LEU A 281 -8.80 0.69 -6.35
N LYS A 282 -9.12 0.01 -7.46
CA LYS A 282 -9.58 0.67 -8.68
C LYS A 282 -10.88 1.45 -8.46
N ARG A 283 -11.86 0.85 -7.76
CA ARG A 283 -13.14 1.52 -7.46
C ARG A 283 -12.95 2.75 -6.58
N VAL A 284 -12.08 2.68 -5.58
CA VAL A 284 -11.74 3.82 -4.71
C VAL A 284 -11.09 4.93 -5.53
N ALA A 285 -10.14 4.61 -6.40
CA ALA A 285 -9.49 5.59 -7.27
C ALA A 285 -10.48 6.27 -8.23
N ASP A 286 -11.40 5.51 -8.84
CA ASP A 286 -12.44 6.06 -9.73
C ASP A 286 -13.42 6.98 -8.99
N ILE A 287 -13.82 6.60 -7.77
CA ILE A 287 -14.67 7.45 -6.94
C ILE A 287 -13.92 8.74 -6.57
N ALA A 288 -12.64 8.64 -6.18
CA ALA A 288 -11.80 9.81 -5.86
C ALA A 288 -11.66 10.75 -7.06
N SER A 289 -11.47 10.22 -8.27
CA SER A 289 -11.42 11.02 -9.50
C SER A 289 -12.71 11.83 -9.69
N ALA A 290 -13.87 11.22 -9.43
CA ALA A 290 -15.16 11.93 -9.50
C ALA A 290 -15.32 13.05 -8.46
N TRP A 291 -14.57 13.00 -7.36
CA TRP A 291 -14.48 14.04 -6.34
C TRP A 291 -13.33 15.02 -6.59
N ASN A 292 -12.62 14.91 -7.71
CA ASN A 292 -11.41 15.69 -8.03
C ASN A 292 -10.29 15.54 -6.98
N LEU A 293 -10.17 14.35 -6.38
CA LEU A 293 -9.12 14.02 -5.42
C LEU A 293 -8.03 13.17 -6.08
N GLN A 294 -6.79 13.36 -5.64
CA GLN A 294 -5.71 12.46 -6.03
C GLN A 294 -5.83 11.13 -5.26
N CYS A 295 -5.47 10.05 -5.94
CA CYS A 295 -5.32 8.73 -5.34
C CYS A 295 -3.84 8.31 -5.46
N VAL A 296 -3.12 8.38 -4.35
CA VAL A 296 -1.71 7.98 -4.25
C VAL A 296 -1.63 6.78 -3.33
N PRO A 297 -1.76 5.55 -3.85
CA PRO A 297 -1.84 4.36 -3.03
C PRO A 297 -0.68 4.23 -2.06
N HIS A 298 -1.01 3.94 -0.80
CA HIS A 298 -0.06 3.50 0.21
C HIS A 298 0.50 2.14 -0.20
N ILE A 299 1.78 1.93 0.02
CA ILE A 299 2.47 0.68 -0.34
C ILE A 299 3.02 -0.06 0.89
N GLY A 300 2.88 0.50 2.07
CA GLY A 300 3.41 -0.10 3.30
C GLY A 300 2.91 -1.53 3.53
N CYS A 301 1.61 -1.78 3.36
CA CYS A 301 1.04 -3.13 3.42
C CYS A 301 1.36 -3.97 2.18
N SER A 302 1.59 -3.33 1.04
CA SER A 302 1.83 -3.98 -0.25
C SER A 302 3.31 -4.22 -0.56
N SER A 303 4.23 -3.71 0.27
CA SER A 303 5.68 -3.80 0.01
C SER A 303 6.36 -5.01 0.64
N GLY A 304 5.61 -5.87 1.33
CA GLY A 304 6.17 -6.98 2.09
C GLY A 304 6.98 -7.94 1.22
N THR A 305 6.37 -8.44 0.16
CA THR A 305 7.00 -9.35 -0.81
C THR A 305 7.22 -8.71 -2.19
N GLY A 306 6.66 -7.52 -2.44
CA GLY A 306 6.63 -6.87 -3.75
C GLY A 306 5.45 -7.31 -4.65
N ILE A 307 4.68 -8.32 -4.26
CA ILE A 307 3.46 -8.75 -4.99
C ILE A 307 2.40 -7.65 -4.91
N GLY A 308 2.16 -7.12 -3.71
CA GLY A 308 1.20 -6.04 -3.50
C GLY A 308 1.59 -4.74 -4.20
N LEU A 309 2.88 -4.38 -4.20
CA LEU A 309 3.39 -3.25 -4.98
C LEU A 309 3.11 -3.43 -6.47
N SER A 310 3.39 -4.63 -7.01
CA SER A 310 3.09 -4.95 -8.40
C SER A 310 1.60 -4.76 -8.70
N ALA A 311 0.72 -5.24 -7.81
CA ALA A 311 -0.73 -5.07 -7.95
C ALA A 311 -1.15 -3.59 -7.91
N GLY A 312 -0.62 -2.82 -6.94
CA GLY A 312 -0.88 -1.38 -6.81
C GLY A 312 -0.41 -0.60 -8.05
N LEU A 313 0.78 -0.93 -8.57
CA LEU A 313 1.30 -0.32 -9.79
C LEU A 313 0.32 -0.47 -10.98
N HIS A 314 -0.23 -1.66 -11.19
CA HIS A 314 -1.19 -1.89 -12.27
C HIS A 314 -2.44 -1.01 -12.15
N VAL A 315 -2.95 -0.81 -10.95
CA VAL A 315 -4.09 0.09 -10.72
C VAL A 315 -3.69 1.54 -10.99
N ILE A 316 -2.57 2.01 -10.43
CA ILE A 316 -2.04 3.36 -10.65
C ILE A 316 -1.91 3.66 -12.15
N LEU A 317 -1.36 2.73 -12.92
CA LEU A 317 -1.18 2.89 -14.37
C LEU A 317 -2.51 2.92 -15.14
N SER A 318 -3.62 2.51 -14.54
CA SER A 318 -4.96 2.56 -15.13
C SER A 318 -5.80 3.77 -14.68
N CYS A 319 -5.21 4.66 -13.85
CA CYS A 319 -5.89 5.83 -13.29
C CYS A 319 -5.30 7.14 -13.85
N ASP A 320 -6.11 8.16 -13.98
CA ASP A 320 -5.71 9.51 -14.40
C ASP A 320 -5.39 10.42 -13.21
N ASN A 321 -5.91 10.10 -12.03
CA ASN A 321 -5.71 10.83 -10.77
C ASN A 321 -4.65 10.22 -9.84
N ALA A 322 -3.81 9.30 -10.34
CA ALA A 322 -2.75 8.63 -9.57
C ALA A 322 -1.35 9.07 -10.04
N PRO A 323 -0.85 10.24 -9.61
CA PRO A 323 0.37 10.84 -10.14
C PRO A 323 1.67 10.24 -9.59
N LEU A 324 1.60 9.54 -8.46
CA LEU A 324 2.75 9.10 -7.68
C LEU A 324 2.60 7.64 -7.25
N ILE A 325 3.73 6.97 -7.04
CA ILE A 325 3.82 5.66 -6.38
C ILE A 325 4.84 5.71 -5.25
N GLU A 326 4.46 5.15 -4.11
CA GLU A 326 5.36 4.97 -2.98
C GLU A 326 6.39 3.89 -3.25
N VAL A 327 7.66 4.18 -2.91
CA VAL A 327 8.73 3.19 -2.89
C VAL A 327 9.40 3.23 -1.53
N ASP A 328 9.15 2.19 -0.76
CA ASP A 328 9.79 2.00 0.53
C ASP A 328 11.32 1.91 0.38
N ALA A 329 12.04 2.54 1.27
CA ALA A 329 13.52 2.52 1.31
C ALA A 329 14.12 1.11 1.30
N TYR A 330 13.38 0.16 1.84
CA TYR A 330 13.78 -1.26 1.92
C TYR A 330 13.32 -2.09 0.72
N GLY A 331 12.57 -1.47 -0.19
CA GLY A 331 11.90 -2.14 -1.30
C GLY A 331 12.80 -2.73 -2.38
N GLY A 332 14.07 -2.36 -2.47
CA GLY A 332 15.03 -3.02 -3.36
C GLY A 332 15.79 -4.17 -2.69
N LEU A 333 15.85 -4.19 -1.37
CA LEU A 333 16.64 -5.16 -0.60
C LEU A 333 15.82 -6.37 -0.14
N GLY A 334 14.48 -6.22 0.03
CA GLY A 334 13.60 -7.29 0.50
C GLY A 334 13.04 -8.19 -0.58
N TRP A 335 12.93 -7.71 -1.83
CA TRP A 335 12.35 -8.48 -2.94
C TRP A 335 13.38 -9.27 -3.72
N ASP A 336 14.65 -8.84 -3.65
CA ASP A 336 15.76 -9.54 -4.29
C ASP A 336 15.87 -10.96 -3.72
N GLY A 337 15.62 -11.93 -4.59
CA GLY A 337 15.61 -13.35 -4.24
C GLY A 337 14.25 -13.90 -3.79
N PHE A 338 13.21 -13.09 -3.56
CA PHE A 338 11.83 -13.56 -3.41
C PHE A 338 11.07 -13.52 -4.73
N LEU A 339 11.15 -12.41 -5.45
CA LEU A 339 10.57 -12.28 -6.79
C LEU A 339 11.64 -12.42 -7.87
N VAL A 340 11.25 -13.03 -8.96
CA VAL A 340 11.96 -12.92 -10.23
C VAL A 340 11.44 -11.67 -10.93
N ASP A 341 12.31 -10.78 -11.33
CA ASP A 341 11.95 -9.54 -12.01
C ASP A 341 10.98 -8.63 -11.21
N PRO A 342 11.35 -8.19 -10.00
CA PRO A 342 10.54 -7.29 -9.21
C PRO A 342 10.34 -5.94 -9.92
N PRO A 343 9.33 -5.14 -9.54
CA PRO A 343 9.21 -3.77 -10.01
C PRO A 343 10.48 -2.97 -9.72
N VAL A 344 10.92 -2.19 -10.70
CA VAL A 344 12.17 -1.40 -10.60
C VAL A 344 11.88 0.08 -10.83
N VAL A 345 12.52 0.92 -10.02
CA VAL A 345 12.57 2.37 -10.25
C VAL A 345 13.78 2.70 -11.10
N ALA A 346 13.54 3.36 -12.22
CA ALA A 346 14.58 3.91 -13.08
C ALA A 346 14.29 5.39 -13.33
N ASP A 347 15.29 6.25 -13.14
CA ASP A 347 15.19 7.69 -13.30
C ASP A 347 14.00 8.31 -12.53
N GLY A 348 13.81 7.90 -11.27
CA GLY A 348 12.74 8.38 -10.42
C GLY A 348 11.32 7.96 -10.86
N ARG A 349 11.19 6.97 -11.72
CA ARG A 349 9.91 6.47 -12.24
C ARG A 349 9.83 4.94 -12.16
N MET A 350 8.63 4.43 -11.94
CA MET A 350 8.32 3.01 -12.06
C MET A 350 7.52 2.77 -13.34
N TRP A 351 7.91 1.74 -14.09
CA TRP A 351 7.41 1.48 -15.43
C TRP A 351 6.45 0.30 -15.47
N ALA A 352 5.50 0.35 -16.41
CA ALA A 352 4.62 -0.76 -16.71
C ALA A 352 5.42 -2.00 -17.10
N THR A 353 5.01 -3.17 -16.60
CA THR A 353 5.46 -4.45 -17.15
C THR A 353 4.57 -4.86 -18.32
N GLU A 354 5.14 -5.51 -19.31
CA GLU A 354 4.41 -6.13 -20.41
C GLU A 354 4.12 -7.63 -20.17
N ARG A 355 4.52 -8.15 -19.00
CA ARG A 355 4.27 -9.55 -18.64
C ARG A 355 2.81 -9.77 -18.25
N PRO A 356 2.25 -10.96 -18.56
CA PRO A 356 0.89 -11.33 -18.15
C PRO A 356 0.70 -11.29 -16.63
N GLY A 357 -0.53 -11.04 -16.21
CA GLY A 357 -0.88 -10.93 -14.80
C GLY A 357 -0.37 -9.63 -14.18
N ILE A 358 0.03 -9.70 -12.92
CA ILE A 358 0.70 -8.58 -12.22
C ILE A 358 2.20 -8.50 -12.56
N GLY A 359 2.70 -9.39 -13.47
CA GLY A 359 4.08 -9.40 -13.92
C GLY A 359 5.09 -9.95 -12.90
N ALA A 360 4.68 -10.25 -11.69
CA ALA A 360 5.52 -10.82 -10.64
C ALA A 360 5.49 -12.36 -10.67
N ARG A 361 6.62 -12.98 -10.33
CA ARG A 361 6.75 -14.44 -10.13
C ARG A 361 7.62 -14.71 -8.92
N ILE A 362 7.17 -15.58 -8.04
CA ILE A 362 7.97 -16.05 -6.90
C ILE A 362 9.15 -16.87 -7.43
N ALA A 363 10.35 -16.61 -6.94
CA ALA A 363 11.54 -17.35 -7.32
C ALA A 363 11.46 -18.79 -6.81
N ASP A 364 12.07 -19.71 -7.54
CA ASP A 364 12.04 -21.14 -7.21
C ASP A 364 12.67 -21.38 -5.83
N GLY A 365 11.92 -22.04 -4.94
CA GLY A 365 12.31 -22.31 -3.55
C GLY A 365 12.22 -21.09 -2.61
N ALA A 366 11.82 -19.91 -3.07
CA ALA A 366 11.75 -18.73 -2.21
C ALA A 366 10.60 -18.82 -1.20
N ALA A 367 9.47 -19.39 -1.61
CA ALA A 367 8.32 -19.59 -0.72
C ALA A 367 8.68 -20.46 0.51
N GLU A 368 9.51 -21.47 0.34
CA GLU A 368 10.00 -22.32 1.43
C GLU A 368 11.11 -21.64 2.24
N ARG A 369 12.05 -20.98 1.57
CA ARG A 369 13.18 -20.29 2.21
C ARG A 369 12.72 -19.19 3.16
N TYR A 370 11.72 -18.41 2.77
CA TYR A 370 11.25 -17.27 3.53
C TYR A 370 9.98 -17.56 4.32
N ARG A 371 9.53 -18.81 4.36
CA ARG A 371 8.38 -19.19 5.17
C ARG A 371 8.68 -18.98 6.65
N VAL A 372 7.77 -18.30 7.33
CA VAL A 372 7.83 -18.12 8.78
C VAL A 372 6.75 -18.92 9.49
N SER A 373 7.07 -19.41 10.69
CA SER A 373 6.06 -20.02 11.55
C SER A 373 5.37 -18.89 12.31
N ILE A 374 4.06 -18.74 12.11
CA ILE A 374 3.26 -17.86 12.94
C ILE A 374 2.91 -18.66 14.19
N GLY A 375 3.40 -18.21 15.34
CA GLY A 375 3.37 -18.80 16.66
C GLY A 375 2.46 -20.00 16.92
N ALA A 376 3.00 -21.02 17.59
CA ALA A 376 2.25 -22.08 18.20
C ALA A 376 1.57 -21.56 19.48
#